data_fe209de2930f058c1d220531f9b5aa7b
#
_entry.id   fe209de2930f058c1d220531f9b5aa7b
#
_cell.length_a   1.000
_cell.length_b   1.000
_cell.length_c   1.000
_cell.angle_alpha   90.00
_cell.angle_beta   90.00
_cell.angle_gamma   90.00
#
_symmetry.space_group_name_H-M   'P 1'
#
loop_
_entity.id
_entity.type
_entity.pdbx_description
1 polymer ?
#
loop_
_entity_poly.entity_id
_entity_poly.type
_entity_poly.pdbx_seq_one_letter_code
_entity_poly.pdbx_strand_id
1 'polypeptide(L)'
;MLPVIPTITISSSLGAAAVVFTAGKPTKVLGLEVFVVLWAAQFVTWGFWYMFIYPFFISPLRKLPTPGGWRLVTGHSIEAISRGMGVSARDWIAETANEGFIRIYGPFHREHLIITSPQALGEVLVSKAYEFEKPSTIRSFFGPVLGHGLVLAEGHDHKMQRRNLMPAFAFRHIKDLYPLFWRKTCDVVRVMTEQCQVDGYAEFEVGHWAGRVSLDIIGIAGLGRDFDATHNEDDEIVKTYMLITTPTMQDRLLLVMADFLTAFIPMSILLHVPIPRAIEAKGAAKKIRDVCKDVIRLKSQKLADSKLEDVDILSVALRSGMFSEEELINHMMTFLGAGHETTASALSFAIYAVCRHPEVQTRLRQEVRANLAPPVGDDGREMTSMEIDGLPYLAAVCNEVLRMYSPVPQTIRETVRDTTIQGQLLPRGTRLLLVPWATNVDTRFWGPDGGEFKPERWLVARDDDDDDGLGGTAASVKAASVGGASSNYAFLSFLHGPRSCIGQSFAKAEFACLLAAWVGRFEFTLRDEAMMDEATVMFEQLVTAKVAGGIHVRARAVPGW
;
A
#
# COMPACT_ATOMS: atom_id res chain seq x y z
N MET A 1 -17.47 -17.32 -11.28
CA MET A 1 -17.36 -17.27 -12.77
C MET A 1 -16.65 -18.49 -13.38
N LEU A 2 -15.53 -18.95 -12.84
CA LEU A 2 -14.78 -20.10 -13.41
C LEU A 2 -15.56 -21.40 -13.64
N PRO A 3 -16.54 -21.82 -12.82
CA PRO A 3 -17.30 -23.03 -13.11
C PRO A 3 -18.30 -22.90 -14.28
N VAL A 4 -18.65 -21.68 -14.71
CA VAL A 4 -19.67 -21.48 -15.75
C VAL A 4 -19.11 -21.76 -17.14
N ILE A 5 -17.89 -21.31 -17.46
CA ILE A 5 -17.26 -21.57 -18.77
C ILE A 5 -17.09 -23.08 -19.03
N PRO A 6 -16.54 -23.88 -18.10
CA PRO A 6 -16.52 -25.34 -18.25
C PRO A 6 -17.91 -25.95 -18.43
N THR A 7 -18.91 -25.49 -17.68
CA THR A 7 -20.30 -25.99 -17.81
C THR A 7 -20.88 -25.69 -19.19
N ILE A 8 -20.75 -24.46 -19.68
CA ILE A 8 -21.17 -24.06 -21.02
C ILE A 8 -20.43 -24.91 -22.06
N THR A 9 -19.14 -25.11 -21.93
CA THR A 9 -18.33 -25.89 -22.87
C THR A 9 -18.79 -27.35 -22.92
N ILE A 10 -18.99 -27.98 -21.77
CA ILE A 10 -19.48 -29.37 -21.68
C ILE A 10 -20.88 -29.49 -22.28
N SER A 11 -21.82 -28.63 -21.91
CA SER A 11 -23.20 -28.67 -22.40
C SER A 11 -23.27 -28.41 -23.92
N SER A 12 -22.46 -27.47 -24.43
CA SER A 12 -22.38 -27.21 -25.88
C SER A 12 -21.77 -28.39 -26.65
N SER A 13 -20.76 -29.05 -26.07
CA SER A 13 -20.15 -30.24 -26.66
C SER A 13 -21.17 -31.40 -26.75
N LEU A 14 -21.92 -31.63 -25.67
CA LEU A 14 -22.96 -32.67 -25.62
C LEU A 14 -24.10 -32.35 -26.61
N GLY A 15 -24.54 -31.10 -26.69
CA GLY A 15 -25.55 -30.66 -27.64
C GLY A 15 -25.11 -30.80 -29.09
N ALA A 16 -23.87 -30.42 -29.40
CA ALA A 16 -23.29 -30.59 -30.73
C ALA A 16 -23.19 -32.08 -31.13
N ALA A 17 -22.74 -32.94 -30.21
CA ALA A 17 -22.69 -34.39 -30.44
C ALA A 17 -24.08 -34.98 -30.70
N ALA A 18 -25.10 -34.58 -29.95
CA ALA A 18 -26.48 -35.03 -30.14
C ALA A 18 -27.02 -34.61 -31.51
N VAL A 19 -26.81 -33.37 -31.96
CA VAL A 19 -27.24 -32.87 -33.28
C VAL A 19 -26.54 -33.62 -34.41
N VAL A 20 -25.23 -33.83 -34.31
CA VAL A 20 -24.48 -34.59 -35.32
C VAL A 20 -24.94 -36.04 -35.41
N PHE A 21 -25.25 -36.67 -34.28
CA PHE A 21 -25.76 -38.03 -34.23
C PHE A 21 -27.15 -38.16 -34.86
N THR A 22 -28.06 -37.22 -34.61
CA THR A 22 -29.42 -37.22 -35.12
C THR A 22 -29.51 -36.82 -36.61
N ALA A 23 -28.55 -36.01 -37.10
CA ALA A 23 -28.55 -35.54 -38.50
C ALA A 23 -28.17 -36.62 -39.54
N GLY A 24 -27.69 -37.79 -39.12
CA GLY A 24 -27.39 -38.92 -40.03
C GLY A 24 -26.24 -38.70 -41.02
N LYS A 25 -25.59 -37.52 -41.00
CA LYS A 25 -24.41 -37.17 -41.80
C LYS A 25 -23.34 -36.53 -40.89
N PRO A 26 -22.47 -37.31 -40.28
CA PRO A 26 -21.47 -36.78 -39.36
C PRO A 26 -20.36 -36.06 -40.14
N THR A 27 -20.50 -34.76 -40.34
CA THR A 27 -19.39 -33.92 -40.80
C THR A 27 -18.80 -33.19 -39.61
N LYS A 28 -17.45 -33.21 -39.49
CA LYS A 28 -16.75 -32.50 -38.41
C LYS A 28 -17.07 -30.99 -38.44
N VAL A 29 -17.37 -30.44 -39.59
CA VAL A 29 -17.71 -29.03 -39.77
C VAL A 29 -19.05 -28.71 -39.10
N LEU A 30 -20.10 -29.52 -39.34
CA LEU A 30 -21.41 -29.35 -38.72
C LEU A 30 -21.33 -29.41 -37.19
N GLY A 31 -20.52 -30.34 -36.65
CA GLY A 31 -20.31 -30.44 -35.21
C GLY A 31 -19.67 -29.20 -34.60
N LEU A 32 -18.67 -28.64 -35.28
CA LEU A 32 -18.01 -27.42 -34.85
C LEU A 32 -18.93 -26.20 -34.93
N GLU A 33 -19.68 -26.04 -36.00
CA GLU A 33 -20.65 -24.94 -36.16
C GLU A 33 -21.72 -24.97 -35.07
N VAL A 34 -22.33 -26.12 -34.83
CA VAL A 34 -23.33 -26.29 -33.77
C VAL A 34 -22.72 -26.01 -32.38
N PHE A 35 -21.51 -26.52 -32.11
CA PHE A 35 -20.81 -26.22 -30.85
C PHE A 35 -20.63 -24.72 -30.67
N VAL A 36 -20.09 -24.02 -31.68
CA VAL A 36 -19.83 -22.57 -31.61
C VAL A 36 -21.13 -21.79 -31.39
N VAL A 37 -22.19 -22.12 -32.11
CA VAL A 37 -23.48 -21.44 -31.94
C VAL A 37 -24.08 -21.69 -30.57
N LEU A 38 -24.10 -22.92 -30.10
CA LEU A 38 -24.60 -23.24 -28.74
C LEU A 38 -23.76 -22.59 -27.64
N TRP A 39 -22.45 -22.62 -27.79
CA TRP A 39 -21.56 -22.00 -26.85
C TRP A 39 -21.76 -20.49 -26.80
N ALA A 40 -21.83 -19.82 -27.95
CA ALA A 40 -22.06 -18.38 -28.02
C ALA A 40 -23.45 -18.00 -27.46
N ALA A 41 -24.49 -18.74 -27.79
CA ALA A 41 -25.85 -18.50 -27.30
C ALA A 41 -25.91 -18.63 -25.75
N GLN A 42 -25.33 -19.70 -25.21
CA GLN A 42 -25.27 -19.89 -23.75
C GLN A 42 -24.41 -18.82 -23.05
N PHE A 43 -23.29 -18.45 -23.65
CA PHE A 43 -22.42 -17.41 -23.13
C PHE A 43 -23.11 -16.04 -23.11
N VAL A 44 -23.80 -15.66 -24.18
CA VAL A 44 -24.58 -14.42 -24.27
C VAL A 44 -25.74 -14.43 -23.26
N THR A 45 -26.49 -15.55 -23.17
CA THR A 45 -27.59 -15.69 -22.21
C THR A 45 -27.09 -15.58 -20.76
N TRP A 46 -25.99 -16.26 -20.46
CA TRP A 46 -25.34 -16.15 -19.13
C TRP A 46 -24.83 -14.74 -18.86
N GLY A 47 -24.19 -14.10 -19.85
CA GLY A 47 -23.71 -12.72 -19.71
C GLY A 47 -24.86 -11.74 -19.46
N PHE A 48 -25.96 -11.89 -20.21
CA PHE A 48 -27.18 -11.09 -20.02
C PHE A 48 -27.76 -11.28 -18.59
N TRP A 49 -27.90 -12.55 -18.17
CA TRP A 49 -28.35 -12.86 -16.82
C TRP A 49 -27.46 -12.21 -15.76
N TYR A 50 -26.16 -12.38 -15.89
CA TYR A 50 -25.18 -11.89 -14.91
C TYR A 50 -25.11 -10.36 -14.86
N MET A 51 -25.24 -9.69 -16.00
CA MET A 51 -25.14 -8.23 -16.08
C MET A 51 -26.46 -7.52 -15.76
N PHE A 52 -27.61 -8.08 -16.14
CA PHE A 52 -28.89 -7.36 -16.12
C PHE A 52 -29.93 -7.96 -15.18
N ILE A 53 -29.91 -9.25 -14.94
CA ILE A 53 -30.92 -9.88 -14.10
C ILE A 53 -30.42 -10.03 -12.64
N TYR A 54 -29.28 -10.66 -12.47
CA TYR A 54 -28.78 -10.98 -11.13
C TYR A 54 -28.56 -9.74 -10.25
N PRO A 55 -27.80 -8.68 -10.63
CA PRO A 55 -27.51 -7.55 -9.77
C PRO A 55 -28.73 -6.74 -9.36
N PHE A 56 -29.75 -6.67 -10.20
CA PHE A 56 -30.90 -5.81 -9.99
C PHE A 56 -32.09 -6.53 -9.33
N PHE A 57 -32.24 -7.83 -9.56
CA PHE A 57 -33.46 -8.57 -9.12
C PHE A 57 -33.16 -9.68 -8.10
N ILE A 58 -31.98 -10.28 -8.11
CA ILE A 58 -31.70 -11.51 -7.37
C ILE A 58 -30.65 -11.29 -6.28
N SER A 59 -29.62 -10.49 -6.54
CA SER A 59 -28.51 -10.27 -5.62
C SER A 59 -29.00 -9.87 -4.22
N PRO A 60 -28.48 -10.48 -3.15
CA PRO A 60 -28.75 -10.02 -1.79
C PRO A 60 -28.22 -8.59 -1.52
N LEU A 61 -27.34 -8.09 -2.38
CA LEU A 61 -26.77 -6.75 -2.29
C LEU A 61 -27.63 -5.68 -2.97
N ARG A 62 -28.71 -6.06 -3.69
CA ARG A 62 -29.50 -5.15 -4.53
C ARG A 62 -30.14 -3.98 -3.79
N LYS A 63 -30.37 -4.13 -2.48
CA LYS A 63 -30.97 -3.10 -1.63
C LYS A 63 -29.98 -2.11 -1.03
N LEU A 64 -28.68 -2.38 -1.16
CA LEU A 64 -27.65 -1.50 -0.61
C LEU A 64 -27.56 -0.20 -1.41
N PRO A 65 -27.29 0.94 -0.72
CA PRO A 65 -27.15 2.22 -1.39
C PRO A 65 -26.04 2.17 -2.42
N THR A 66 -26.29 2.78 -3.57
CA THR A 66 -25.40 2.79 -4.73
C THR A 66 -25.24 4.23 -5.20
N PRO A 67 -24.00 4.77 -5.30
CA PRO A 67 -23.76 6.11 -5.84
C PRO A 67 -24.30 6.26 -7.25
N GLY A 68 -24.63 7.49 -7.64
CA GLY A 68 -24.96 7.82 -9.02
C GLY A 68 -23.76 7.72 -9.98
N GLY A 69 -23.95 8.04 -11.25
CA GLY A 69 -22.87 8.17 -12.24
C GLY A 69 -22.34 6.86 -12.83
N TRP A 70 -22.81 5.70 -12.42
CA TRP A 70 -22.38 4.43 -13.02
C TRP A 70 -22.82 4.28 -14.49
N ARG A 71 -22.00 3.60 -15.28
CA ARG A 71 -22.23 3.35 -16.71
C ARG A 71 -22.48 1.86 -16.98
N LEU A 72 -23.26 1.58 -18.02
CA LEU A 72 -23.74 0.23 -18.35
C LEU A 72 -22.62 -0.83 -18.46
N VAL A 73 -21.50 -0.50 -19.07
CA VAL A 73 -20.40 -1.47 -19.30
C VAL A 73 -19.32 -1.34 -18.24
N THR A 74 -18.99 -0.12 -17.86
CA THR A 74 -17.82 0.17 -17.02
C THR A 74 -18.16 0.32 -15.54
N GLY A 75 -19.45 0.39 -15.19
CA GLY A 75 -19.84 0.71 -13.82
C GLY A 75 -19.27 2.06 -13.38
N HIS A 76 -18.65 2.09 -12.21
CA HIS A 76 -17.93 3.25 -11.64
C HIS A 76 -16.42 3.25 -11.99
N SER A 77 -15.92 2.24 -12.74
CA SER A 77 -14.48 2.04 -12.94
C SER A 77 -13.80 3.23 -13.62
N ILE A 78 -14.45 3.90 -14.58
CA ILE A 78 -13.84 5.05 -15.26
C ILE A 78 -13.58 6.18 -14.28
N GLU A 79 -14.53 6.49 -13.42
CA GLU A 79 -14.37 7.53 -12.40
C GLU A 79 -13.26 7.15 -11.39
N ALA A 80 -13.30 5.91 -10.90
CA ALA A 80 -12.30 5.39 -9.98
C ALA A 80 -10.87 5.41 -10.56
N ILE A 81 -10.72 5.22 -11.87
CA ILE A 81 -9.41 5.24 -12.55
C ILE A 81 -8.96 6.67 -12.81
N SER A 82 -9.86 7.54 -13.29
CA SER A 82 -9.50 8.92 -13.68
C SER A 82 -9.16 9.81 -12.49
N ARG A 83 -9.85 9.64 -11.36
CA ARG A 83 -9.67 10.45 -10.14
C ARG A 83 -8.91 9.73 -9.02
N GLY A 84 -8.70 8.44 -9.16
CA GLY A 84 -8.23 7.55 -8.10
C GLY A 84 -9.38 7.05 -7.21
N MET A 85 -9.34 5.76 -6.85
CA MET A 85 -10.39 5.12 -6.05
C MET A 85 -10.58 5.78 -4.69
N GLY A 86 -9.49 6.21 -4.03
CA GLY A 86 -9.56 6.86 -2.73
C GLY A 86 -10.33 8.18 -2.78
N VAL A 87 -10.09 9.01 -3.80
CA VAL A 87 -10.79 10.27 -4.02
C VAL A 87 -12.26 10.02 -4.33
N SER A 88 -12.54 9.14 -5.30
CA SER A 88 -13.92 8.82 -5.67
C SER A 88 -14.71 8.23 -4.50
N ALA A 89 -14.08 7.39 -3.67
CA ALA A 89 -14.74 6.82 -2.51
C ALA A 89 -15.06 7.87 -1.42
N ARG A 90 -14.24 8.90 -1.25
CA ARG A 90 -14.57 10.05 -0.37
C ARG A 90 -15.89 10.68 -0.79
N ASP A 91 -16.03 11.01 -2.07
CA ASP A 91 -17.23 11.65 -2.60
C ASP A 91 -18.44 10.72 -2.50
N TRP A 92 -18.31 9.46 -2.90
CA TRP A 92 -19.39 8.49 -2.79
C TRP A 92 -19.87 8.27 -1.36
N ILE A 93 -18.95 8.25 -0.38
CA ILE A 93 -19.32 8.12 1.05
C ILE A 93 -20.01 9.38 1.56
N ALA A 94 -19.56 10.56 1.12
CA ALA A 94 -20.17 11.84 1.53
C ALA A 94 -21.56 12.05 0.91
N GLU A 95 -21.74 11.67 -0.36
CA GLU A 95 -22.98 11.90 -1.12
C GLU A 95 -24.04 10.83 -0.91
N THR A 96 -23.65 9.61 -0.50
CA THR A 96 -24.55 8.46 -0.41
C THR A 96 -24.86 8.13 1.04
N ALA A 97 -26.09 8.38 1.47
CA ALA A 97 -26.55 7.95 2.80
C ALA A 97 -26.41 6.44 2.95
N ASN A 98 -25.71 5.98 3.99
CA ASN A 98 -25.39 4.55 4.17
C ASN A 98 -25.28 4.18 5.65
N GLU A 99 -25.57 2.91 5.94
CA GLU A 99 -25.51 2.29 7.29
C GLU A 99 -24.34 1.29 7.39
N GLY A 100 -23.22 1.56 6.72
CA GLY A 100 -22.01 0.73 6.83
C GLY A 100 -21.53 0.10 5.53
N PHE A 101 -22.34 0.20 4.46
CA PHE A 101 -22.02 -0.35 3.16
C PHE A 101 -22.47 0.58 2.05
N ILE A 102 -21.63 0.72 1.04
CA ILE A 102 -21.99 1.32 -0.26
C ILE A 102 -21.69 0.29 -1.32
N ARG A 103 -22.66 -0.01 -2.18
CA ARG A 103 -22.48 -0.89 -3.33
C ARG A 103 -22.02 -0.07 -4.51
N ILE A 104 -20.93 -0.49 -5.15
CA ILE A 104 -20.47 0.07 -6.42
C ILE A 104 -20.41 -1.02 -7.49
N TYR A 105 -20.54 -0.61 -8.73
CA TYR A 105 -20.43 -1.49 -9.88
C TYR A 105 -19.04 -1.37 -10.51
N GLY A 106 -18.33 -2.49 -10.61
CA GLY A 106 -17.19 -2.66 -11.51
C GLY A 106 -17.62 -2.94 -12.96
N PRO A 107 -16.68 -3.34 -13.84
CA PRO A 107 -17.00 -3.72 -15.21
C PRO A 107 -18.07 -4.80 -15.25
N PHE A 108 -19.00 -4.66 -16.20
CA PHE A 108 -20.10 -5.60 -16.42
C PHE A 108 -20.98 -5.82 -15.18
N HIS A 109 -21.23 -4.76 -14.42
CA HIS A 109 -22.04 -4.75 -13.19
C HIS A 109 -21.55 -5.72 -12.09
N ARG A 110 -20.26 -6.06 -12.07
CA ARG A 110 -19.69 -6.80 -10.93
C ARG A 110 -19.87 -5.97 -9.66
N GLU A 111 -20.54 -6.55 -8.69
CA GLU A 111 -20.84 -5.87 -7.43
C GLU A 111 -19.61 -5.86 -6.53
N HIS A 112 -19.26 -4.68 -6.03
CA HIS A 112 -18.24 -4.46 -5.04
C HIS A 112 -18.84 -3.66 -3.88
N LEU A 113 -18.36 -3.84 -2.67
CA LEU A 113 -18.82 -3.13 -1.50
C LEU A 113 -17.70 -2.28 -0.91
N ILE A 114 -17.96 -1.01 -0.69
CA ILE A 114 -17.13 -0.17 0.19
C ILE A 114 -17.65 -0.35 1.60
N ILE A 115 -16.74 -0.68 2.52
CA ILE A 115 -17.07 -0.80 3.94
C ILE A 115 -16.88 0.55 4.61
N THR A 116 -17.94 1.06 5.23
CA THR A 116 -17.99 2.43 5.76
C THR A 116 -18.29 2.51 7.25
N SER A 117 -18.57 1.40 7.95
CA SER A 117 -18.81 1.41 9.41
C SER A 117 -17.68 0.76 10.19
N PRO A 118 -17.34 1.28 11.39
CA PRO A 118 -16.33 0.69 12.26
C PRO A 118 -16.65 -0.76 12.65
N GLN A 119 -17.91 -1.07 12.86
CA GLN A 119 -18.36 -2.40 13.24
C GLN A 119 -18.11 -3.40 12.10
N ALA A 120 -18.46 -3.05 10.86
CA ALA A 120 -18.19 -3.87 9.69
C ALA A 120 -16.68 -4.03 9.45
N LEU A 121 -15.90 -2.95 9.63
CA LEU A 121 -14.43 -3.00 9.57
C LEU A 121 -13.87 -3.96 10.63
N GLY A 122 -14.39 -3.92 11.86
CA GLY A 122 -14.02 -4.85 12.93
C GLY A 122 -14.30 -6.31 12.59
N GLU A 123 -15.45 -6.62 11.97
CA GLU A 123 -15.75 -7.97 11.51
C GLU A 123 -14.79 -8.44 10.41
N VAL A 124 -14.56 -7.62 9.39
CA VAL A 124 -13.69 -7.96 8.24
C VAL A 124 -12.23 -8.08 8.64
N LEU A 125 -11.74 -7.18 9.49
CA LEU A 125 -10.32 -7.08 9.81
C LEU A 125 -9.90 -7.96 11.00
N VAL A 126 -10.82 -8.25 11.93
CA VAL A 126 -10.48 -8.92 13.18
C VAL A 126 -11.25 -10.22 13.35
N SER A 127 -12.57 -10.17 13.63
CA SER A 127 -13.31 -11.38 14.06
C SER A 127 -13.47 -12.42 12.96
N LYS A 128 -13.60 -12.02 11.69
CA LYS A 128 -13.75 -12.88 10.52
C LYS A 128 -12.60 -12.74 9.52
N ALA A 129 -11.43 -12.27 9.94
CA ALA A 129 -10.32 -11.88 9.07
C ALA A 129 -9.89 -12.95 8.04
N TYR A 130 -10.10 -14.23 8.33
CA TYR A 130 -9.75 -15.35 7.45
C TYR A 130 -10.94 -15.89 6.63
N GLU A 131 -12.10 -15.26 6.70
CA GLU A 131 -13.19 -15.47 5.75
C GLU A 131 -13.06 -14.57 4.51
N PHE A 132 -12.09 -13.66 4.54
CA PHE A 132 -11.81 -12.69 3.49
C PHE A 132 -10.36 -12.81 3.05
N GLU A 133 -10.12 -13.05 1.76
CA GLU A 133 -8.79 -13.15 1.17
C GLU A 133 -8.57 -12.05 0.13
N LYS A 134 -7.32 -11.77 -0.19
CA LYS A 134 -7.03 -10.98 -1.38
C LYS A 134 -7.45 -11.75 -2.62
N PRO A 135 -8.12 -11.10 -3.60
CA PRO A 135 -8.52 -11.76 -4.84
C PRO A 135 -7.35 -12.50 -5.49
N SER A 136 -7.61 -13.69 -6.04
CA SER A 136 -6.59 -14.48 -6.74
C SER A 136 -5.97 -13.72 -7.91
N THR A 137 -6.73 -12.82 -8.54
CA THR A 137 -6.25 -11.94 -9.61
C THR A 137 -5.12 -11.03 -9.14
N ILE A 138 -5.26 -10.42 -7.95
CA ILE A 138 -4.22 -9.58 -7.33
C ILE A 138 -2.99 -10.43 -6.97
N ARG A 139 -3.20 -11.57 -6.32
CA ARG A 139 -2.10 -12.47 -5.94
C ARG A 139 -1.31 -12.97 -7.14
N SER A 140 -1.98 -13.32 -8.23
CA SER A 140 -1.33 -13.76 -9.46
C SER A 140 -0.59 -12.63 -10.18
N PHE A 141 -1.12 -11.40 -10.14
CA PHE A 141 -0.50 -10.24 -10.79
C PHE A 141 0.79 -9.81 -10.07
N PHE A 142 0.74 -9.69 -8.75
CA PHE A 142 1.89 -9.23 -7.96
C PHE A 142 2.88 -10.34 -7.56
N GLY A 143 2.47 -11.61 -7.59
CA GLY A 143 3.32 -12.73 -7.20
C GLY A 143 4.69 -12.78 -7.88
N PRO A 144 4.79 -12.58 -9.20
CA PRO A 144 6.07 -12.55 -9.89
C PRO A 144 7.04 -11.47 -9.41
N VAL A 145 6.53 -10.33 -8.92
CA VAL A 145 7.33 -9.16 -8.49
C VAL A 145 7.60 -9.18 -6.99
N LEU A 146 6.55 -9.41 -6.17
CA LEU A 146 6.66 -9.36 -4.71
C LEU A 146 7.03 -10.69 -4.06
N GLY A 147 7.07 -11.78 -4.83
CA GLY A 147 7.16 -13.12 -4.26
C GLY A 147 5.87 -13.55 -3.54
N HIS A 148 5.79 -14.82 -3.17
CA HIS A 148 4.67 -15.38 -2.39
C HIS A 148 4.92 -15.26 -0.86
N GLY A 149 5.45 -14.11 -0.42
CA GLY A 149 5.68 -13.80 0.98
C GLY A 149 4.42 -13.33 1.71
N LEU A 150 4.60 -12.80 2.93
CA LEU A 150 3.53 -12.47 3.88
C LEU A 150 2.40 -11.61 3.31
N VAL A 151 2.71 -10.67 2.40
CA VAL A 151 1.70 -9.77 1.81
C VAL A 151 0.71 -10.52 0.95
N LEU A 152 1.14 -11.55 0.22
CA LEU A 152 0.29 -12.33 -0.69
C LEU A 152 -0.16 -13.67 -0.12
N ALA A 153 0.40 -14.09 1.01
CA ALA A 153 -0.01 -15.31 1.71
C ALA A 153 -1.44 -15.19 2.27
N GLU A 154 -2.17 -16.30 2.29
CA GLU A 154 -3.54 -16.37 2.76
C GLU A 154 -3.76 -17.57 3.70
N GLY A 155 -4.89 -17.56 4.42
CA GLY A 155 -5.32 -18.69 5.23
C GLY A 155 -4.30 -19.14 6.28
N HIS A 156 -4.00 -20.44 6.29
CA HIS A 156 -3.06 -21.04 7.24
C HIS A 156 -1.62 -20.58 7.01
N ASP A 157 -1.19 -20.48 5.76
CA ASP A 157 0.18 -20.06 5.40
C ASP A 157 0.47 -18.66 5.91
N HIS A 158 -0.49 -17.71 5.75
CA HIS A 158 -0.35 -16.39 6.33
C HIS A 158 -0.17 -16.43 7.86
N LYS A 159 -0.97 -17.26 8.58
CA LYS A 159 -0.86 -17.37 10.05
C LYS A 159 0.52 -17.85 10.47
N MET A 160 1.05 -18.86 9.78
CA MET A 160 2.35 -19.45 10.08
C MET A 160 3.49 -18.47 9.78
N GLN A 161 3.49 -17.90 8.57
CA GLN A 161 4.50 -16.92 8.16
C GLN A 161 4.51 -15.71 9.10
N ARG A 162 3.33 -15.14 9.41
CA ARG A 162 3.25 -14.00 10.31
C ARG A 162 3.81 -14.30 11.70
N ARG A 163 3.41 -15.45 12.29
CA ARG A 163 3.91 -15.85 13.62
C ARG A 163 5.43 -15.96 13.64
N ASN A 164 6.01 -16.55 12.60
CA ASN A 164 7.44 -16.79 12.51
C ASN A 164 8.25 -15.51 12.22
N LEU A 165 7.64 -14.50 11.57
CA LEU A 165 8.25 -13.20 11.28
C LEU A 165 8.11 -12.18 12.42
N MET A 166 7.11 -12.32 13.29
CA MET A 166 6.85 -11.35 14.38
C MET A 166 8.09 -10.99 15.21
N PRO A 167 9.00 -11.94 15.56
CA PRO A 167 10.20 -11.59 16.33
C PRO A 167 11.10 -10.56 15.62
N ALA A 168 11.23 -10.62 14.29
CA ALA A 168 12.04 -9.68 13.51
C ALA A 168 11.44 -8.26 13.45
N PHE A 169 10.16 -8.11 13.73
CA PHE A 169 9.45 -6.84 13.79
C PHE A 169 9.05 -6.42 15.20
N ALA A 170 9.58 -7.11 16.22
CA ALA A 170 9.33 -6.75 17.62
C ALA A 170 9.88 -5.35 17.92
N PHE A 171 9.15 -4.59 18.74
CA PHE A 171 9.51 -3.20 19.10
C PHE A 171 10.95 -3.06 19.62
N ARG A 172 11.40 -4.03 20.44
CA ARG A 172 12.78 -4.06 20.95
C ARG A 172 13.79 -4.09 19.80
N HIS A 173 13.54 -4.91 18.77
CA HIS A 173 14.44 -5.03 17.63
C HIS A 173 14.43 -3.76 16.76
N ILE A 174 13.26 -3.13 16.58
CA ILE A 174 13.15 -1.89 15.81
C ILE A 174 13.92 -0.74 16.47
N LYS A 175 13.97 -0.69 17.81
CA LYS A 175 14.77 0.33 18.52
C LYS A 175 16.25 0.29 18.15
N ASP A 176 16.80 -0.87 17.90
CA ASP A 176 18.20 -1.05 17.53
C ASP A 176 18.50 -0.56 16.10
N LEU A 177 17.47 -0.25 15.29
CA LEU A 177 17.60 0.26 13.94
C LEU A 177 17.59 1.79 13.83
N TYR A 178 17.24 2.52 14.90
CA TYR A 178 17.23 4.00 14.86
C TYR A 178 18.56 4.64 14.48
N PRO A 179 19.72 4.16 14.97
CA PRO A 179 21.01 4.66 14.51
C PRO A 179 21.22 4.49 12.99
N LEU A 180 20.75 3.37 12.41
CA LEU A 180 20.81 3.14 10.99
C LEU A 180 19.91 4.12 10.22
N PHE A 181 18.65 4.29 10.66
CA PHE A 181 17.71 5.21 10.03
C PHE A 181 18.26 6.62 10.02
N TRP A 182 18.77 7.08 11.16
CA TRP A 182 19.34 8.42 11.27
C TRP A 182 20.59 8.60 10.40
N ARG A 183 21.51 7.65 10.41
CA ARG A 183 22.73 7.70 9.60
C ARG A 183 22.41 7.84 8.09
N LYS A 184 21.52 6.99 7.56
CA LYS A 184 21.11 7.10 6.14
C LYS A 184 20.34 8.37 5.84
N THR A 185 19.58 8.87 6.81
CA THR A 185 18.93 10.18 6.71
C THR A 185 19.97 11.31 6.65
N CYS A 186 21.00 11.27 7.47
CA CYS A 186 22.11 12.25 7.43
C CYS A 186 22.84 12.22 6.09
N ASP A 187 23.04 11.04 5.51
CA ASP A 187 23.70 10.89 4.20
C ASP A 187 22.92 11.63 3.10
N VAL A 188 21.61 11.38 2.99
CA VAL A 188 20.78 12.07 1.97
C VAL A 188 20.69 13.57 2.23
N VAL A 189 20.60 14.01 3.51
CA VAL A 189 20.59 15.44 3.87
C VAL A 189 21.90 16.12 3.46
N ARG A 190 23.03 15.43 3.61
CA ARG A 190 24.34 15.96 3.17
C ARG A 190 24.37 16.20 1.66
N VAL A 191 23.99 15.19 0.87
CA VAL A 191 23.92 15.29 -0.60
C VAL A 191 22.99 16.42 -1.05
N MET A 192 21.79 16.51 -0.45
CA MET A 192 20.84 17.58 -0.76
C MET A 192 21.38 18.97 -0.36
N THR A 193 22.10 19.07 0.78
CA THR A 193 22.71 20.33 1.25
C THR A 193 23.78 20.81 0.28
N GLU A 194 24.63 19.91 -0.23
CA GLU A 194 25.67 20.24 -1.21
C GLU A 194 25.07 20.84 -2.48
N GLN A 195 23.93 20.31 -2.94
CA GLN A 195 23.22 20.88 -4.11
C GLN A 195 22.65 22.29 -3.84
N CYS A 196 22.28 22.60 -2.60
CA CYS A 196 21.79 23.94 -2.23
C CYS A 196 22.88 25.00 -2.13
N GLN A 197 24.18 24.63 -2.09
CA GLN A 197 25.28 25.59 -1.86
C GLN A 197 25.54 26.54 -3.04
N VAL A 198 25.18 26.16 -4.26
CA VAL A 198 25.49 26.94 -5.47
C VAL A 198 24.65 28.20 -5.55
N ASP A 199 23.33 28.12 -5.37
CA ASP A 199 22.36 29.20 -5.53
C ASP A 199 21.61 29.56 -4.24
N GLY A 200 22.00 28.97 -3.08
CA GLY A 200 21.32 29.13 -1.80
C GLY A 200 20.02 28.31 -1.68
N TYR A 201 19.57 27.71 -2.77
CA TYR A 201 18.46 26.74 -2.81
C TYR A 201 18.70 25.71 -3.92
N ALA A 202 17.96 24.61 -3.87
CA ALA A 202 17.92 23.63 -4.95
C ALA A 202 16.48 23.20 -5.23
N GLU A 203 16.21 22.75 -6.46
CA GLU A 203 14.93 22.16 -6.82
C GLU A 203 15.04 20.63 -6.74
N PHE A 204 14.11 20.01 -6.02
CA PHE A 204 14.07 18.55 -5.83
C PHE A 204 12.71 17.98 -6.25
N GLU A 205 12.73 16.82 -6.87
CA GLU A 205 11.56 15.93 -6.90
C GLU A 205 11.64 15.06 -5.63
N VAL A 206 10.66 15.24 -4.74
CA VAL A 206 10.68 14.67 -3.39
C VAL A 206 10.67 13.15 -3.41
N GLY A 207 9.84 12.54 -4.27
CA GLY A 207 9.72 11.09 -4.37
C GLY A 207 11.01 10.40 -4.84
N HIS A 208 11.80 11.09 -5.65
CA HIS A 208 13.11 10.61 -6.10
C HIS A 208 14.09 10.39 -4.92
N TRP A 209 14.25 11.40 -4.07
CA TRP A 209 15.13 11.31 -2.91
C TRP A 209 14.57 10.41 -1.81
N ALA A 210 13.27 10.51 -1.56
CA ALA A 210 12.58 9.65 -0.60
C ALA A 210 12.69 8.17 -1.00
N GLY A 211 12.53 7.85 -2.29
CA GLY A 211 12.67 6.50 -2.80
C GLY A 211 14.06 5.93 -2.59
N ARG A 212 15.11 6.71 -2.84
CA ARG A 212 16.50 6.26 -2.71
C ARG A 212 16.88 5.96 -1.27
N VAL A 213 16.63 6.91 -0.38
CA VAL A 213 16.97 6.71 1.03
C VAL A 213 16.18 5.56 1.66
N SER A 214 14.89 5.40 1.31
CA SER A 214 14.10 4.28 1.80
C SER A 214 14.57 2.94 1.22
N LEU A 215 15.10 2.91 -0.02
CA LEU A 215 15.69 1.70 -0.61
C LEU A 215 16.99 1.30 0.12
N ASP A 216 17.85 2.27 0.44
CA ASP A 216 19.07 2.02 1.21
C ASP A 216 18.75 1.51 2.61
N ILE A 217 17.78 2.15 3.29
CA ILE A 217 17.35 1.76 4.63
C ILE A 217 16.80 0.32 4.65
N ILE A 218 15.84 0.00 3.78
CA ILE A 218 15.26 -1.36 3.77
C ILE A 218 16.26 -2.40 3.25
N GLY A 219 17.17 -2.01 2.39
CA GLY A 219 18.29 -2.86 1.94
C GLY A 219 19.15 -3.31 3.11
N ILE A 220 19.59 -2.38 3.96
CA ILE A 220 20.42 -2.70 5.13
C ILE A 220 19.58 -3.36 6.23
N ALA A 221 18.47 -2.73 6.65
CA ALA A 221 17.65 -3.23 7.75
C ALA A 221 16.92 -4.52 7.43
N GLY A 222 16.51 -4.71 6.18
CA GLY A 222 15.80 -5.91 5.72
C GLY A 222 16.73 -7.06 5.36
N LEU A 223 17.75 -6.78 4.53
CA LEU A 223 18.62 -7.80 3.93
C LEU A 223 20.04 -7.80 4.50
N GLY A 224 20.49 -6.72 5.14
CA GLY A 224 21.89 -6.50 5.51
C GLY A 224 22.77 -6.14 4.30
N ARG A 225 22.19 -5.51 3.27
CA ARG A 225 22.89 -5.05 2.07
C ARG A 225 22.60 -3.58 1.80
N ASP A 226 23.65 -2.77 1.72
CA ASP A 226 23.54 -1.40 1.25
C ASP A 226 23.49 -1.38 -0.28
N PHE A 227 22.46 -0.74 -0.84
CA PHE A 227 22.34 -0.53 -2.29
C PHE A 227 23.04 0.76 -2.73
N ASP A 228 23.31 1.67 -1.77
CA ASP A 228 23.93 2.96 -2.01
C ASP A 228 23.19 3.80 -3.09
N ALA A 229 21.86 3.66 -3.11
CA ALA A 229 21.01 4.30 -4.09
C ALA A 229 21.04 5.84 -3.97
N THR A 230 21.36 6.35 -2.79
CA THR A 230 21.51 7.79 -2.52
C THR A 230 22.68 8.40 -3.31
N HIS A 231 23.79 7.68 -3.50
CA HIS A 231 24.99 8.18 -4.19
C HIS A 231 25.17 7.63 -5.59
N ASN A 232 24.68 6.44 -5.87
CA ASN A 232 24.91 5.71 -7.12
C ASN A 232 23.61 5.50 -7.91
N GLU A 233 23.24 6.51 -8.70
CA GLU A 233 22.06 6.45 -9.58
C GLU A 233 22.21 5.43 -10.71
N ASP A 234 23.43 5.15 -11.09
CA ASP A 234 23.75 4.35 -12.27
C ASP A 234 23.86 2.85 -11.96
N ASP A 235 23.78 2.45 -10.68
CA ASP A 235 23.80 1.05 -10.30
C ASP A 235 22.68 0.24 -10.99
N GLU A 236 23.05 -0.89 -11.57
CA GLU A 236 22.12 -1.73 -12.34
C GLU A 236 20.98 -2.29 -11.48
N ILE A 237 21.24 -2.57 -10.20
CA ILE A 237 20.22 -3.12 -9.28
C ILE A 237 19.24 -2.03 -8.91
N VAL A 238 19.74 -0.81 -8.61
CA VAL A 238 18.90 0.36 -8.31
C VAL A 238 17.99 0.68 -9.50
N LYS A 239 18.54 0.78 -10.72
CA LYS A 239 17.75 0.97 -11.95
C LYS A 239 16.72 -0.13 -12.17
N THR A 240 17.13 -1.38 -11.99
CA THR A 240 16.25 -2.54 -12.14
C THR A 240 15.11 -2.49 -11.12
N TYR A 241 15.41 -2.10 -9.89
CA TYR A 241 14.41 -1.98 -8.84
C TYR A 241 13.42 -0.83 -9.11
N MET A 242 13.93 0.35 -9.46
CA MET A 242 13.10 1.51 -9.80
C MET A 242 12.18 1.23 -11.00
N LEU A 243 12.63 0.45 -11.97
CA LEU A 243 11.81 0.02 -13.11
C LEU A 243 10.55 -0.76 -12.69
N ILE A 244 10.66 -1.60 -11.66
CA ILE A 244 9.54 -2.40 -11.16
C ILE A 244 8.58 -1.54 -10.34
N THR A 245 9.11 -0.59 -9.56
CA THR A 245 8.35 0.18 -8.57
C THR A 245 7.78 1.49 -9.13
N THR A 246 8.22 1.93 -10.32
CA THR A 246 7.70 3.12 -10.98
C THR A 246 6.70 2.72 -12.07
N PRO A 247 5.38 2.79 -11.81
CA PRO A 247 4.37 2.43 -12.80
C PRO A 247 4.32 3.44 -13.94
N THR A 248 4.18 2.91 -15.14
CA THR A 248 4.01 3.70 -16.37
C THR A 248 2.53 3.82 -16.73
N MET A 249 2.20 4.70 -17.67
CA MET A 249 0.84 4.77 -18.26
C MET A 249 0.43 3.42 -18.88
N GLN A 250 1.39 2.67 -19.42
CA GLN A 250 1.13 1.33 -19.97
C GLN A 250 0.71 0.35 -18.86
N ASP A 251 1.37 0.39 -17.70
CA ASP A 251 1.02 -0.47 -16.56
C ASP A 251 -0.42 -0.22 -16.08
N ARG A 252 -0.84 1.05 -16.07
CA ARG A 252 -2.22 1.43 -15.72
C ARG A 252 -3.22 0.90 -16.74
N LEU A 253 -2.95 1.11 -18.04
CA LEU A 253 -3.80 0.61 -19.10
C LEU A 253 -3.92 -0.92 -19.04
N LEU A 254 -2.81 -1.63 -18.79
CA LEU A 254 -2.79 -3.07 -18.63
C LEU A 254 -3.64 -3.54 -17.44
N LEU A 255 -3.60 -2.83 -16.32
CA LEU A 255 -4.43 -3.17 -15.16
C LEU A 255 -5.91 -2.97 -15.45
N VAL A 256 -6.28 -1.87 -16.10
CA VAL A 256 -7.66 -1.62 -16.53
C VAL A 256 -8.14 -2.72 -17.47
N MET A 257 -7.34 -3.02 -18.49
CA MET A 257 -7.67 -4.11 -19.43
C MET A 257 -7.77 -5.46 -18.73
N ALA A 258 -6.86 -5.74 -17.79
CA ALA A 258 -6.89 -6.96 -17.01
C ALA A 258 -8.16 -7.07 -16.15
N ASP A 259 -8.61 -5.99 -15.52
CA ASP A 259 -9.88 -6.00 -14.74
C ASP A 259 -11.08 -6.32 -15.64
N PHE A 260 -11.13 -5.75 -16.85
CA PHE A 260 -12.15 -6.08 -17.84
C PHE A 260 -12.05 -7.53 -18.31
N LEU A 261 -10.87 -7.98 -18.72
CA LEU A 261 -10.66 -9.30 -19.29
C LEU A 261 -10.87 -10.42 -18.27
N THR A 262 -10.53 -10.18 -16.99
CA THR A 262 -10.74 -11.18 -15.93
C THR A 262 -12.21 -11.45 -15.60
N ALA A 263 -13.11 -10.66 -16.14
CA ALA A 263 -14.54 -11.02 -16.15
C ALA A 263 -14.81 -12.32 -16.93
N PHE A 264 -13.99 -12.62 -17.94
CA PHE A 264 -14.21 -13.74 -18.88
C PHE A 264 -13.04 -14.72 -18.90
N ILE A 265 -11.82 -14.24 -18.73
CA ILE A 265 -10.58 -15.01 -18.88
C ILE A 265 -9.85 -15.07 -17.53
N PRO A 266 -9.47 -16.25 -17.02
CA PRO A 266 -8.66 -16.35 -15.80
C PRO A 266 -7.35 -15.55 -15.92
N MET A 267 -6.93 -14.88 -14.85
CA MET A 267 -5.67 -14.14 -14.81
C MET A 267 -4.48 -15.04 -15.16
N SER A 268 -4.51 -16.31 -14.76
CA SER A 268 -3.47 -17.28 -15.09
C SER A 268 -3.24 -17.44 -16.61
N ILE A 269 -4.26 -17.28 -17.43
CA ILE A 269 -4.15 -17.31 -18.89
C ILE A 269 -3.59 -15.97 -19.39
N LEU A 270 -4.10 -14.85 -18.86
CA LEU A 270 -3.67 -13.51 -19.26
C LEU A 270 -2.18 -13.27 -19.01
N LEU A 271 -1.63 -13.84 -17.93
CA LEU A 271 -0.20 -13.75 -17.60
C LEU A 271 0.73 -14.46 -18.59
N HIS A 272 0.20 -15.32 -19.49
CA HIS A 272 0.96 -15.96 -20.56
C HIS A 272 1.00 -15.13 -21.84
N VAL A 273 0.19 -14.06 -21.93
CA VAL A 273 0.24 -13.16 -23.09
C VAL A 273 1.58 -12.42 -23.06
N PRO A 274 2.38 -12.49 -24.15
CA PRO A 274 3.72 -11.90 -24.18
C PRO A 274 3.65 -10.38 -24.38
N ILE A 275 3.35 -9.65 -23.30
CA ILE A 275 3.34 -8.18 -23.29
C ILE A 275 4.77 -7.71 -22.98
N PRO A 276 5.40 -6.86 -23.82
CA PRO A 276 6.80 -6.45 -23.63
C PRO A 276 7.08 -5.93 -22.23
N ARG A 277 6.24 -5.06 -21.70
CA ARG A 277 6.38 -4.49 -20.34
C ARG A 277 6.31 -5.58 -19.25
N ALA A 278 5.42 -6.57 -19.39
CA ALA A 278 5.33 -7.66 -18.42
C ALA A 278 6.55 -8.59 -18.48
N ILE A 279 7.16 -8.76 -19.65
CA ILE A 279 8.42 -9.52 -19.83
C ILE A 279 9.57 -8.77 -19.15
N GLU A 280 9.67 -7.46 -19.38
CA GLU A 280 10.67 -6.61 -18.76
C GLU A 280 10.57 -6.63 -17.22
N ALA A 281 9.36 -6.44 -16.67
CA ALA A 281 9.12 -6.51 -15.23
C ALA A 281 9.47 -7.89 -14.62
N LYS A 282 9.15 -8.99 -15.32
CA LYS A 282 9.55 -10.34 -14.89
C LYS A 282 11.06 -10.52 -14.92
N GLY A 283 11.74 -9.99 -15.94
CA GLY A 283 13.20 -10.01 -16.05
C GLY A 283 13.87 -9.24 -14.90
N ALA A 284 13.37 -8.06 -14.60
CA ALA A 284 13.80 -7.23 -13.49
C ALA A 284 13.56 -7.92 -12.13
N ALA A 285 12.38 -8.47 -11.91
CA ALA A 285 12.06 -9.23 -10.69
C ALA A 285 12.98 -10.44 -10.50
N LYS A 286 13.34 -11.12 -11.59
CA LYS A 286 14.31 -12.23 -11.53
C LYS A 286 15.68 -11.76 -11.04
N LYS A 287 16.20 -10.63 -11.55
CA LYS A 287 17.48 -10.08 -11.09
C LYS A 287 17.46 -9.78 -9.60
N ILE A 288 16.41 -9.12 -9.09
CA ILE A 288 16.26 -8.84 -7.66
C ILE A 288 16.17 -10.14 -6.85
N ARG A 289 15.46 -11.14 -7.35
CA ARG A 289 15.39 -12.46 -6.73
C ARG A 289 16.76 -13.13 -6.62
N ASP A 290 17.58 -13.04 -7.67
CA ASP A 290 18.93 -13.58 -7.67
C ASP A 290 19.80 -12.87 -6.62
N VAL A 291 19.69 -11.54 -6.48
CA VAL A 291 20.35 -10.77 -5.41
C VAL A 291 19.91 -11.24 -4.03
N CYS A 292 18.61 -11.41 -3.78
CA CYS A 292 18.11 -11.94 -2.51
C CYS A 292 18.70 -13.32 -2.20
N LYS A 293 18.77 -14.20 -3.20
CA LYS A 293 19.33 -15.54 -3.09
C LYS A 293 20.81 -15.52 -2.69
N ASP A 294 21.61 -14.67 -3.32
CA ASP A 294 23.03 -14.55 -3.01
C ASP A 294 23.27 -14.04 -1.58
N VAL A 295 22.49 -13.03 -1.15
CA VAL A 295 22.55 -12.52 0.23
C VAL A 295 22.16 -13.60 1.24
N ILE A 296 21.08 -14.34 0.99
CA ILE A 296 20.63 -15.43 1.87
C ILE A 296 21.70 -16.51 1.99
N ARG A 297 22.32 -16.91 0.88
CA ARG A 297 23.40 -17.92 0.88
C ARG A 297 24.62 -17.47 1.68
N LEU A 298 25.05 -16.21 1.47
CA LEU A 298 26.18 -15.65 2.21
C LEU A 298 25.89 -15.64 3.73
N LYS A 299 24.71 -15.20 4.13
CA LYS A 299 24.32 -15.15 5.55
C LYS A 299 24.11 -16.54 6.16
N SER A 300 23.59 -17.50 5.38
CA SER A 300 23.48 -18.90 5.80
C SER A 300 24.84 -19.53 6.07
N GLN A 301 25.86 -19.23 5.25
CA GLN A 301 27.24 -19.63 5.49
C GLN A 301 27.80 -19.00 6.78
N LYS A 302 27.62 -17.69 6.95
CA LYS A 302 28.02 -17.01 8.20
C LYS A 302 27.34 -17.62 9.44
N LEU A 303 26.07 -17.99 9.33
CA LEU A 303 25.34 -18.64 10.42
C LEU A 303 25.94 -20.02 10.75
N ALA A 304 26.23 -20.84 9.71
CA ALA A 304 26.88 -22.14 9.88
C ALA A 304 28.27 -22.04 10.55
N ASP A 305 29.02 -20.98 10.23
CA ASP A 305 30.31 -20.67 10.84
C ASP A 305 30.21 -20.01 12.22
N SER A 306 29.00 -19.83 12.78
CA SER A 306 28.75 -19.10 14.04
C SER A 306 29.25 -17.64 14.03
N LYS A 307 29.30 -17.01 12.85
CA LYS A 307 29.79 -15.63 12.64
C LYS A 307 28.69 -14.62 12.28
N LEU A 308 27.41 -15.04 12.34
CA LEU A 308 26.28 -14.17 12.00
C LEU A 308 25.89 -13.34 13.23
N GLU A 309 26.40 -12.12 13.33
CA GLU A 309 26.10 -11.14 14.38
C GLU A 309 25.09 -10.07 13.90
N ASP A 310 24.81 -10.03 12.60
CA ASP A 310 23.95 -9.02 11.99
C ASP A 310 22.55 -8.99 12.63
N VAL A 311 21.98 -7.78 12.78
CA VAL A 311 20.70 -7.53 13.44
C VAL A 311 19.56 -7.24 12.46
N ASP A 312 19.79 -7.35 11.15
CA ASP A 312 18.75 -7.16 10.13
C ASP A 312 17.65 -8.24 10.18
N ILE A 313 16.50 -7.94 9.54
CA ILE A 313 15.31 -8.79 9.55
C ILE A 313 15.61 -10.19 9.00
N LEU A 314 16.39 -10.29 7.90
CA LEU A 314 16.78 -11.57 7.32
C LEU A 314 17.61 -12.41 8.30
N SER A 315 18.55 -11.79 8.99
CA SER A 315 19.42 -12.49 9.97
C SER A 315 18.60 -13.03 11.15
N VAL A 316 17.59 -12.30 11.62
CA VAL A 316 16.65 -12.79 12.65
C VAL A 316 15.81 -13.95 12.12
N ALA A 317 15.31 -13.84 10.88
CA ALA A 317 14.53 -14.91 10.25
C ALA A 317 15.37 -16.19 10.00
N LEU A 318 16.63 -16.05 9.57
CA LEU A 318 17.57 -17.17 9.40
C LEU A 318 17.85 -17.89 10.72
N ARG A 319 18.16 -17.15 11.79
CA ARG A 319 18.40 -17.73 13.13
C ARG A 319 17.20 -18.49 13.70
N SER A 320 15.98 -18.15 13.28
CA SER A 320 14.78 -18.87 13.72
C SER A 320 14.72 -20.31 13.19
N GLY A 321 15.37 -20.61 12.07
CA GLY A 321 15.31 -21.94 11.41
C GLY A 321 13.92 -22.34 10.90
N MET A 322 12.97 -21.42 10.86
CA MET A 322 11.56 -21.70 10.58
C MET A 322 11.17 -21.56 9.09
N PHE A 323 12.13 -21.17 8.23
CA PHE A 323 11.88 -20.88 6.83
C PHE A 323 12.85 -21.65 5.92
N SER A 324 12.34 -22.14 4.81
CA SER A 324 13.17 -22.61 3.69
C SER A 324 13.84 -21.43 2.96
N GLU A 325 14.89 -21.70 2.18
CA GLU A 325 15.57 -20.69 1.34
C GLU A 325 14.57 -19.97 0.43
N GLU A 326 13.67 -20.72 -0.19
CA GLU A 326 12.65 -20.19 -1.09
C GLU A 326 11.65 -19.26 -0.40
N GLU A 327 11.21 -19.60 0.80
CA GLU A 327 10.34 -18.74 1.61
C GLU A 327 11.05 -17.46 2.02
N LEU A 328 12.32 -17.54 2.42
CA LEU A 328 13.13 -16.36 2.74
C LEU A 328 13.27 -15.44 1.53
N ILE A 329 13.55 -15.97 0.34
CA ILE A 329 13.62 -15.18 -0.89
C ILE A 329 12.28 -14.45 -1.12
N ASN A 330 11.15 -15.15 -1.00
CA ASN A 330 9.83 -14.56 -1.18
C ASN A 330 9.54 -13.47 -0.13
N HIS A 331 9.97 -13.65 1.12
CA HIS A 331 9.84 -12.62 2.15
C HIS A 331 10.70 -11.40 1.86
N MET A 332 11.94 -11.60 1.43
CA MET A 332 12.86 -10.49 1.11
C MET A 332 12.34 -9.66 -0.05
N MET A 333 11.87 -10.30 -1.13
CA MET A 333 11.22 -9.58 -2.23
C MET A 333 9.97 -8.79 -1.75
N THR A 334 9.16 -9.40 -0.88
CA THR A 334 8.00 -8.74 -0.26
C THR A 334 8.43 -7.52 0.57
N PHE A 335 9.47 -7.64 1.40
CA PHE A 335 9.91 -6.55 2.29
C PHE A 335 10.56 -5.41 1.52
N LEU A 336 11.35 -5.71 0.50
CA LEU A 336 11.88 -4.69 -0.40
C LEU A 336 10.74 -3.87 -1.02
N GLY A 337 9.76 -4.55 -1.65
CA GLY A 337 8.65 -3.87 -2.30
C GLY A 337 7.75 -3.09 -1.33
N ALA A 338 7.41 -3.69 -0.20
CA ALA A 338 6.50 -3.08 0.76
C ALA A 338 7.15 -1.98 1.61
N GLY A 339 8.42 -2.13 2.00
CA GLY A 339 9.13 -1.21 2.88
C GLY A 339 9.57 0.07 2.18
N HIS A 340 10.07 -0.04 0.96
CA HIS A 340 10.60 1.10 0.21
C HIS A 340 9.50 2.09 -0.21
N GLU A 341 8.55 1.64 -1.04
CA GLU A 341 7.63 2.56 -1.74
C GLU A 341 6.63 3.23 -0.80
N THR A 342 6.21 2.53 0.27
CA THR A 342 5.23 3.09 1.20
C THR A 342 5.82 4.20 2.07
N THR A 343 7.06 4.06 2.56
CA THR A 343 7.72 5.10 3.33
C THR A 343 8.08 6.29 2.45
N ALA A 344 8.56 6.05 1.23
CA ALA A 344 8.83 7.11 0.25
C ALA A 344 7.57 7.93 -0.07
N SER A 345 6.42 7.27 -0.24
CA SER A 345 5.13 7.94 -0.43
C SER A 345 4.73 8.77 0.80
N ALA A 346 4.87 8.22 2.02
CA ALA A 346 4.58 8.94 3.26
C ALA A 346 5.43 10.21 3.39
N LEU A 347 6.74 10.12 3.15
CA LEU A 347 7.65 11.26 3.20
C LEU A 347 7.31 12.31 2.13
N SER A 348 6.99 11.86 0.92
CA SER A 348 6.59 12.76 -0.17
C SER A 348 5.35 13.56 0.20
N PHE A 349 4.33 12.91 0.74
CA PHE A 349 3.13 13.60 1.21
C PHE A 349 3.38 14.45 2.46
N ALA A 350 4.34 14.09 3.32
CA ALA A 350 4.72 14.93 4.45
C ALA A 350 5.31 16.26 3.99
N ILE A 351 6.24 16.23 3.02
CA ILE A 351 6.82 17.45 2.46
C ILE A 351 5.75 18.27 1.72
N TYR A 352 4.85 17.63 0.97
CA TYR A 352 3.71 18.29 0.37
C TYR A 352 2.84 19.00 1.42
N ALA A 353 2.48 18.32 2.50
CA ALA A 353 1.64 18.85 3.56
C ALA A 353 2.31 20.04 4.27
N VAL A 354 3.59 19.95 4.63
CA VAL A 354 4.30 21.05 5.31
C VAL A 354 4.58 22.25 4.39
N CYS A 355 4.64 22.05 3.07
CA CYS A 355 4.67 23.15 2.11
C CYS A 355 3.34 23.92 2.08
N ARG A 356 2.22 23.21 2.19
CA ARG A 356 0.87 23.81 2.25
C ARG A 356 0.57 24.47 3.60
N HIS A 357 1.26 24.06 4.66
CA HIS A 357 1.11 24.53 6.03
C HIS A 357 2.43 25.04 6.61
N PRO A 358 2.91 26.25 6.20
CA PRO A 358 4.20 26.79 6.61
C PRO A 358 4.35 26.95 8.13
N GLU A 359 3.25 27.20 8.83
CA GLU A 359 3.20 27.28 10.29
C GLU A 359 3.53 25.94 10.94
N VAL A 360 3.03 24.82 10.38
CA VAL A 360 3.34 23.46 10.82
C VAL A 360 4.83 23.17 10.55
N GLN A 361 5.33 23.51 9.37
CA GLN A 361 6.74 23.34 9.03
C GLN A 361 7.66 24.10 10.01
N THR A 362 7.32 25.33 10.34
CA THR A 362 8.09 26.18 11.25
C THR A 362 8.10 25.60 12.66
N ARG A 363 6.93 25.22 13.19
CA ARG A 363 6.81 24.65 14.54
C ARG A 363 7.53 23.31 14.64
N LEU A 364 7.40 22.44 13.64
CA LEU A 364 8.10 21.15 13.59
C LEU A 364 9.63 21.37 13.58
N ARG A 365 10.13 22.33 12.78
CA ARG A 365 11.54 22.69 12.75
C ARG A 365 12.04 23.17 14.11
N GLN A 366 11.26 23.97 14.82
CA GLN A 366 11.59 24.46 16.15
C GLN A 366 11.73 23.30 17.15
N GLU A 367 10.75 22.37 17.18
CA GLU A 367 10.83 21.21 18.06
C GLU A 367 12.05 20.34 17.76
N VAL A 368 12.27 20.01 16.49
CA VAL A 368 13.38 19.17 16.04
C VAL A 368 14.71 19.79 16.44
N ARG A 369 14.94 21.08 16.13
CA ARG A 369 16.21 21.75 16.40
C ARG A 369 16.48 21.99 17.88
N ALA A 370 15.45 22.10 18.70
CA ALA A 370 15.60 22.26 20.14
C ALA A 370 16.03 20.95 20.82
N ASN A 371 15.74 19.80 20.23
CA ASN A 371 15.90 18.51 20.89
C ASN A 371 16.89 17.55 20.20
N LEU A 372 17.17 17.72 18.91
CA LEU A 372 18.08 16.84 18.18
C LEU A 372 19.36 17.53 17.76
N ALA A 373 20.45 16.76 17.67
CA ALA A 373 21.71 17.22 17.10
C ALA A 373 21.59 17.41 15.58
N PRO A 374 22.35 18.36 14.98
CA PRO A 374 22.36 18.58 13.53
C PRO A 374 22.75 17.32 12.75
N PRO A 375 22.10 17.01 11.60
CA PRO A 375 22.42 15.83 10.80
C PRO A 375 23.73 15.96 10.01
N VAL A 376 24.32 17.15 9.97
CA VAL A 376 25.53 17.47 9.16
C VAL A 376 26.81 17.43 10.03
N GLY A 377 26.70 17.33 11.33
CA GLY A 377 27.85 17.18 12.24
C GLY A 377 28.32 15.73 12.32
N ASP A 378 29.63 15.51 12.22
CA ASP A 378 30.23 14.17 12.41
C ASP A 378 30.77 14.08 13.85
N ASP A 379 29.90 14.14 14.84
CA ASP A 379 30.24 13.99 16.26
C ASP A 379 30.24 12.52 16.72
N GLY A 380 29.99 11.57 15.81
CA GLY A 380 29.96 10.14 16.06
C GLY A 380 28.81 9.69 16.98
N ARG A 381 27.88 10.59 17.30
CA ARG A 381 26.76 10.29 18.21
C ARG A 381 25.69 9.48 17.48
N GLU A 382 25.36 8.33 18.04
CA GLU A 382 24.26 7.52 17.56
C GLU A 382 22.92 8.06 18.06
N MET A 383 21.97 8.26 17.14
CA MET A 383 20.59 8.66 17.47
C MET A 383 19.84 7.50 18.11
N THR A 384 19.15 7.75 19.19
CA THR A 384 18.36 6.75 19.90
C THR A 384 16.86 6.88 19.62
N SER A 385 16.13 5.78 19.84
CA SER A 385 14.67 5.81 19.74
C SER A 385 14.03 6.81 20.72
N MET A 386 14.61 6.99 21.91
CA MET A 386 14.06 7.92 22.91
C MET A 386 14.11 9.38 22.45
N GLU A 387 15.11 9.76 21.68
CA GLU A 387 15.25 11.12 21.17
C GLU A 387 14.20 11.42 20.11
N ILE A 388 13.95 10.51 19.17
CA ILE A 388 12.95 10.67 18.12
C ILE A 388 11.52 10.49 18.66
N ASP A 389 11.28 9.41 19.43
CA ASP A 389 9.96 9.11 19.99
C ASP A 389 9.55 10.13 21.07
N GLY A 390 10.52 10.87 21.63
CA GLY A 390 10.32 11.95 22.58
C GLY A 390 9.80 13.27 21.98
N LEU A 391 9.60 13.36 20.66
CA LEU A 391 9.14 14.55 19.96
C LEU A 391 7.63 14.48 19.67
N PRO A 392 6.77 15.03 20.53
CA PRO A 392 5.32 14.86 20.41
C PRO A 392 4.74 15.54 19.16
N TYR A 393 5.27 16.69 18.73
CA TYR A 393 4.78 17.36 17.54
C TYR A 393 5.22 16.66 16.27
N LEU A 394 6.43 16.13 16.20
CA LEU A 394 6.89 15.26 15.12
C LEU A 394 5.97 14.04 14.98
N ALA A 395 5.68 13.35 16.08
CA ALA A 395 4.78 12.20 16.08
C ALA A 395 3.36 12.59 15.63
N ALA A 396 2.87 13.76 16.05
CA ALA A 396 1.58 14.31 15.64
C ALA A 396 1.53 14.59 14.13
N VAL A 397 2.54 15.24 13.57
CA VAL A 397 2.64 15.52 12.13
C VAL A 397 2.72 14.20 11.34
N CYS A 398 3.56 13.26 11.75
CA CYS A 398 3.65 11.94 11.10
C CYS A 398 2.31 11.20 11.08
N ASN A 399 1.59 11.17 12.20
CA ASN A 399 0.28 10.52 12.27
C ASN A 399 -0.77 11.24 11.41
N GLU A 400 -0.75 12.56 11.37
CA GLU A 400 -1.70 13.34 10.56
C GLU A 400 -1.45 13.17 9.05
N VAL A 401 -0.19 13.15 8.62
CA VAL A 401 0.17 12.80 7.24
C VAL A 401 -0.34 11.42 6.87
N LEU A 402 -0.07 10.41 7.72
CA LEU A 402 -0.53 9.04 7.49
C LEU A 402 -2.06 8.93 7.50
N ARG A 403 -2.75 9.80 8.23
CA ARG A 403 -4.22 9.86 8.23
C ARG A 403 -4.74 10.43 6.92
N MET A 404 -4.29 11.60 6.54
CA MET A 404 -4.79 12.32 5.36
C MET A 404 -4.36 11.67 4.05
N TYR A 405 -3.10 11.21 4.00
CA TYR A 405 -2.42 10.72 2.81
C TYR A 405 -1.85 9.31 3.07
N SER A 406 -2.73 8.37 3.41
CA SER A 406 -2.30 6.98 3.57
C SER A 406 -1.55 6.49 2.34
N PRO A 407 -0.31 5.97 2.46
CA PRO A 407 0.45 5.46 1.32
C PRO A 407 -0.30 4.40 0.50
N VAL A 408 -1.08 3.55 1.17
CA VAL A 408 -1.96 2.58 0.51
C VAL A 408 -3.40 3.12 0.58
N PRO A 409 -3.93 3.68 -0.53
CA PRO A 409 -5.22 4.37 -0.50
C PRO A 409 -6.40 3.42 -0.36
N GLN A 410 -6.23 2.17 -0.79
CA GLN A 410 -7.25 1.12 -0.73
C GLN A 410 -6.65 -0.27 -0.63
N THR A 411 -7.41 -1.20 -0.09
CA THR A 411 -7.11 -2.63 -0.17
C THR A 411 -8.39 -3.42 -0.44
N ILE A 412 -8.24 -4.56 -1.12
CA ILE A 412 -9.38 -5.37 -1.58
C ILE A 412 -9.37 -6.70 -0.83
N ARG A 413 -10.57 -7.15 -0.45
CA ARG A 413 -10.84 -8.51 0.05
C ARG A 413 -11.92 -9.15 -0.79
N GLU A 414 -11.96 -10.46 -0.79
CA GLU A 414 -12.99 -11.26 -1.46
C GLU A 414 -13.44 -12.36 -0.50
N THR A 415 -14.75 -12.59 -0.39
CA THR A 415 -15.30 -13.63 0.47
C THR A 415 -14.94 -15.01 -0.07
N VAL A 416 -14.39 -15.89 0.78
CA VAL A 416 -14.02 -17.26 0.39
C VAL A 416 -15.21 -18.23 0.41
N ARG A 417 -16.28 -17.86 1.12
CA ARG A 417 -17.55 -18.57 1.26
C ARG A 417 -18.68 -17.56 1.46
N ASP A 418 -19.92 -18.03 1.41
CA ASP A 418 -21.04 -17.22 1.85
C ASP A 418 -20.86 -16.87 3.33
N THR A 419 -21.01 -15.58 3.66
CA THR A 419 -20.85 -15.07 5.03
C THR A 419 -21.75 -13.88 5.27
N THR A 420 -21.77 -13.36 6.48
CA THR A 420 -22.54 -12.15 6.82
C THR A 420 -21.65 -11.13 7.50
N ILE A 421 -21.89 -9.84 7.25
CA ILE A 421 -21.31 -8.72 7.99
C ILE A 421 -22.49 -7.85 8.46
N GLN A 422 -22.60 -7.58 9.75
CA GLN A 422 -23.72 -6.81 10.34
C GLN A 422 -25.09 -7.33 9.86
N GLY A 423 -25.26 -8.63 9.71
CA GLY A 423 -26.48 -9.25 9.20
C GLY A 423 -26.70 -9.20 7.69
N GLN A 424 -25.90 -8.42 6.94
CA GLN A 424 -25.95 -8.39 5.48
C GLN A 424 -25.28 -9.65 4.92
N LEU A 425 -26.04 -10.46 4.17
CA LEU A 425 -25.51 -11.65 3.47
C LEU A 425 -24.57 -11.21 2.34
N LEU A 426 -23.38 -11.79 2.33
CA LEU A 426 -22.35 -11.63 1.32
C LEU A 426 -22.10 -12.98 0.64
N PRO A 427 -22.49 -13.17 -0.62
CA PRO A 427 -22.17 -14.38 -1.36
C PRO A 427 -20.66 -14.56 -1.54
N ARG A 428 -20.23 -15.81 -1.69
CA ARG A 428 -18.86 -16.14 -2.08
C ARG A 428 -18.42 -15.37 -3.33
N GLY A 429 -17.20 -14.81 -3.29
CA GLY A 429 -16.67 -14.01 -4.39
C GLY A 429 -17.09 -12.55 -4.37
N THR A 430 -17.82 -12.09 -3.33
CA THR A 430 -18.12 -10.67 -3.14
C THR A 430 -16.84 -9.93 -2.80
N ARG A 431 -16.52 -8.88 -3.56
CA ARG A 431 -15.36 -8.03 -3.31
C ARG A 431 -15.71 -6.90 -2.37
N LEU A 432 -14.84 -6.72 -1.36
CA LEU A 432 -14.91 -5.67 -0.36
C LEU A 432 -13.75 -4.72 -0.56
N LEU A 433 -14.02 -3.43 -0.58
CA LEU A 433 -13.05 -2.36 -0.65
C LEU A 433 -12.94 -1.72 0.74
N LEU A 434 -11.75 -1.75 1.29
CA LEU A 434 -11.35 -1.02 2.49
C LEU A 434 -10.54 0.17 2.00
N VAL A 435 -11.04 1.39 2.26
CA VAL A 435 -10.51 2.61 1.65
C VAL A 435 -9.97 3.55 2.72
N PRO A 436 -8.71 3.40 3.18
CA PRO A 436 -8.08 4.32 4.14
C PRO A 436 -8.24 5.79 3.76
N TRP A 437 -8.05 6.15 2.49
CA TRP A 437 -8.20 7.53 2.02
C TRP A 437 -9.58 8.15 2.24
N ALA A 438 -10.61 7.34 2.34
CA ALA A 438 -11.96 7.80 2.64
C ALA A 438 -12.27 7.69 4.15
N THR A 439 -11.98 6.53 4.76
CA THR A 439 -12.29 6.29 6.18
C THR A 439 -11.50 7.19 7.11
N ASN A 440 -10.23 7.45 6.80
CA ASN A 440 -9.34 8.26 7.64
C ASN A 440 -9.72 9.75 7.69
N VAL A 441 -10.60 10.22 6.82
CA VAL A 441 -11.04 11.62 6.77
C VAL A 441 -12.54 11.78 6.95
N ASP A 442 -13.26 10.68 7.19
CA ASP A 442 -14.71 10.67 7.32
C ASP A 442 -15.15 11.45 8.56
N THR A 443 -15.90 12.51 8.33
CA THR A 443 -16.37 13.43 9.39
C THR A 443 -17.26 12.75 10.43
N ARG A 444 -17.88 11.60 10.10
CA ARG A 444 -18.64 10.79 11.06
C ARG A 444 -17.76 10.21 12.17
N PHE A 445 -16.47 10.04 11.91
CA PHE A 445 -15.51 9.46 12.87
C PHE A 445 -14.55 10.48 13.44
N TRP A 446 -14.16 11.48 12.63
CA TRP A 446 -13.13 12.46 12.96
C TRP A 446 -13.68 13.82 13.37
N GLY A 447 -15.03 14.01 13.31
CA GLY A 447 -15.65 15.31 13.52
C GLY A 447 -15.65 16.19 12.27
N PRO A 448 -16.23 17.39 12.37
CA PRO A 448 -16.43 18.28 11.22
C PRO A 448 -15.13 18.72 10.54
N ASP A 449 -14.01 18.74 11.27
CA ASP A 449 -12.66 19.04 10.77
C ASP A 449 -11.88 17.79 10.29
N GLY A 450 -12.56 16.66 10.09
CA GLY A 450 -11.97 15.41 9.64
C GLY A 450 -11.23 15.51 8.29
N GLY A 451 -11.65 16.42 7.42
CA GLY A 451 -11.00 16.71 6.15
C GLY A 451 -9.82 17.69 6.23
N GLU A 452 -9.53 18.28 7.39
CA GLU A 452 -8.48 19.27 7.57
C GLU A 452 -7.18 18.62 8.05
N PHE A 453 -6.04 19.15 7.58
CA PHE A 453 -4.72 18.77 8.07
C PHE A 453 -4.42 19.51 9.38
N LYS A 454 -4.56 18.81 10.50
CA LYS A 454 -4.48 19.37 11.85
C LYS A 454 -3.69 18.45 12.78
N PRO A 455 -2.36 18.56 12.83
CA PRO A 455 -1.52 17.75 13.70
C PRO A 455 -1.90 17.82 15.19
N GLU A 456 -2.46 18.94 15.63
CA GLU A 456 -2.86 19.18 17.02
C GLU A 456 -3.88 18.17 17.54
N ARG A 457 -4.66 17.51 16.66
CA ARG A 457 -5.60 16.44 17.07
C ARG A 457 -4.91 15.25 17.74
N TRP A 458 -3.61 15.08 17.50
CA TRP A 458 -2.79 14.01 18.07
C TRP A 458 -2.06 14.40 19.34
N LEU A 459 -2.33 15.62 19.86
CA LEU A 459 -1.71 16.12 21.07
C LEU A 459 -2.73 16.13 22.22
N VAL A 460 -2.33 15.60 23.38
CA VAL A 460 -3.10 15.66 24.62
C VAL A 460 -2.25 16.29 25.72
N ALA A 461 -2.89 17.02 26.62
CA ALA A 461 -2.22 17.51 27.81
C ALA A 461 -1.66 16.33 28.62
N ARG A 462 -0.47 16.49 29.21
CA ARG A 462 0.01 15.54 30.22
C ARG A 462 -0.84 15.73 31.47
N ASP A 463 -1.31 14.64 32.05
CA ASP A 463 -1.90 14.67 33.37
C ASP A 463 -0.79 14.94 34.41
N ASP A 464 -1.08 15.73 35.43
CA ASP A 464 -0.09 16.12 36.48
C ASP A 464 0.49 14.90 37.23
N ASP A 465 -0.13 13.73 37.13
CA ASP A 465 0.31 12.46 37.72
C ASP A 465 1.42 11.73 36.92
N ASP A 466 1.76 12.16 35.71
CA ASP A 466 2.80 11.59 34.82
C ASP A 466 4.19 12.26 35.06
N ASP A 467 4.46 12.90 36.21
CA ASP A 467 5.76 13.51 36.57
C ASP A 467 6.82 12.43 36.86
N ASP A 468 7.60 12.08 35.84
CA ASP A 468 8.72 11.13 35.91
C ASP A 468 10.00 11.72 36.52
N GLY A 469 9.93 12.89 37.18
CA GLY A 469 11.02 13.46 37.95
C GLY A 469 12.20 14.00 37.13
N LEU A 470 12.10 14.03 35.79
CA LEU A 470 13.09 14.65 34.91
C LEU A 470 12.68 16.10 34.64
N GLY A 471 13.01 16.99 35.55
CA GLY A 471 12.70 18.42 35.54
C GLY A 471 13.15 19.19 34.30
N GLY A 472 12.41 19.01 33.21
CA GLY A 472 12.55 19.74 31.95
C GLY A 472 11.31 20.54 31.65
N THR A 473 11.43 21.85 31.52
CA THR A 473 10.35 22.83 31.23
C THR A 473 9.75 22.76 29.81
N ALA A 474 9.89 21.64 29.10
CA ALA A 474 9.38 21.48 27.74
C ALA A 474 8.55 20.20 27.64
N ALA A 475 7.28 20.33 27.60
CA ALA A 475 6.22 19.45 27.16
C ALA A 475 5.16 19.12 28.21
N SER A 476 4.27 20.08 28.40
CA SER A 476 2.93 19.85 28.95
C SER A 476 2.04 18.98 28.02
N VAL A 477 2.60 18.35 26.97
CA VAL A 477 1.83 17.67 25.91
C VAL A 477 2.48 16.34 25.54
N LYS A 478 1.66 15.30 25.37
CA LYS A 478 2.08 13.97 24.83
C LYS A 478 1.31 13.62 23.57
N ALA A 479 1.85 12.71 22.74
CA ALA A 479 1.16 12.23 21.56
C ALA A 479 -0.02 11.31 21.94
N ALA A 480 -1.20 11.57 21.33
CA ALA A 480 -2.38 10.75 21.50
C ALA A 480 -2.34 9.51 20.60
N SER A 481 -2.88 8.40 21.06
CA SER A 481 -2.92 7.16 20.29
C SER A 481 -3.96 7.13 19.17
N VAL A 482 -5.05 7.89 19.32
CA VAL A 482 -6.25 7.82 18.43
C VAL A 482 -6.64 9.15 17.78
N GLY A 483 -5.90 10.24 18.00
CA GLY A 483 -6.14 11.54 17.35
C GLY A 483 -7.57 12.10 17.50
N GLY A 484 -8.28 11.76 18.57
CA GLY A 484 -9.65 12.21 18.82
C GLY A 484 -10.74 11.48 18.01
N ALA A 485 -10.40 10.44 17.27
CA ALA A 485 -11.38 9.66 16.51
C ALA A 485 -12.34 8.90 17.42
N SER A 486 -13.60 8.77 17.00
CA SER A 486 -14.65 8.04 17.73
C SER A 486 -14.45 6.51 17.75
N SER A 487 -13.55 5.98 16.95
CA SER A 487 -13.24 4.55 16.84
C SER A 487 -11.81 4.31 16.39
N ASN A 488 -11.17 3.27 16.91
CA ASN A 488 -9.85 2.82 16.44
C ASN A 488 -9.87 2.43 14.95
N TYR A 489 -11.01 1.97 14.42
CA TYR A 489 -11.17 1.63 13.00
C TYR A 489 -11.30 2.85 12.09
N ALA A 490 -11.31 4.06 12.61
CA ALA A 490 -11.26 5.28 11.83
C ALA A 490 -9.88 5.56 11.22
N PHE A 491 -8.81 4.95 11.76
CA PHE A 491 -7.43 5.08 11.27
C PHE A 491 -6.97 3.76 10.65
N LEU A 492 -7.06 3.65 9.34
CA LEU A 492 -6.82 2.40 8.59
C LEU A 492 -5.47 2.32 7.87
N SER A 493 -4.57 3.28 8.02
CA SER A 493 -3.31 3.33 7.24
C SER A 493 -2.44 2.09 7.39
N PHE A 494 -2.51 1.41 8.53
CA PHE A 494 -1.83 0.13 8.78
C PHE A 494 -2.78 -1.05 8.90
N LEU A 495 -4.07 -0.84 8.66
CA LEU A 495 -5.14 -1.79 8.93
C LEU A 495 -5.16 -2.27 10.40
N HIS A 496 -6.01 -3.26 10.70
CA HIS A 496 -6.14 -3.82 12.04
C HIS A 496 -6.18 -5.35 12.00
N GLY A 497 -6.04 -5.97 13.19
CA GLY A 497 -6.17 -7.41 13.37
C GLY A 497 -4.99 -8.23 12.85
N PRO A 498 -5.18 -9.53 12.64
CA PRO A 498 -4.10 -10.45 12.31
C PRO A 498 -3.44 -10.18 10.96
N ARG A 499 -4.03 -9.34 10.12
CA ARG A 499 -3.52 -8.94 8.80
C ARG A 499 -3.12 -7.46 8.72
N SER A 500 -2.94 -6.80 9.87
CA SER A 500 -2.37 -5.46 9.95
C SER A 500 -0.93 -5.43 9.44
N CYS A 501 -0.43 -4.26 9.10
CA CYS A 501 0.97 -4.10 8.69
C CYS A 501 1.92 -4.63 9.77
N ILE A 502 2.79 -5.59 9.40
CA ILE A 502 3.79 -6.14 10.31
C ILE A 502 4.92 -5.12 10.56
N GLY A 503 5.22 -4.29 9.55
CA GLY A 503 6.27 -3.27 9.59
C GLY A 503 5.81 -1.92 10.14
N GLN A 504 4.66 -1.81 10.83
CA GLN A 504 4.13 -0.52 11.29
C GLN A 504 5.13 0.26 12.14
N SER A 505 5.76 -0.37 13.13
CA SER A 505 6.74 0.28 14.00
C SER A 505 8.00 0.68 13.24
N PHE A 506 8.47 -0.18 12.32
CA PHE A 506 9.58 0.10 11.43
C PHE A 506 9.30 1.34 10.57
N ALA A 507 8.19 1.34 9.84
CA ALA A 507 7.83 2.44 8.94
C ALA A 507 7.63 3.77 9.67
N LYS A 508 7.02 3.75 10.86
CA LYS A 508 6.87 4.97 11.68
C LYS A 508 8.21 5.52 12.17
N ALA A 509 9.12 4.66 12.60
CA ALA A 509 10.45 5.05 13.06
C ALA A 509 11.31 5.63 11.93
N GLU A 510 11.36 4.94 10.79
CA GLU A 510 12.03 5.41 9.59
C GLU A 510 11.47 6.76 9.11
N PHE A 511 10.16 6.85 8.98
CA PHE A 511 9.47 8.07 8.55
C PHE A 511 9.73 9.25 9.48
N ALA A 512 9.70 9.05 10.80
CA ALA A 512 9.98 10.09 11.77
C ALA A 512 11.42 10.61 11.68
N CYS A 513 12.41 9.71 11.55
CA CYS A 513 13.82 10.10 11.36
C CYS A 513 14.01 10.94 10.08
N LEU A 514 13.43 10.47 8.96
CA LEU A 514 13.52 11.17 7.67
C LEU A 514 12.88 12.55 7.74
N LEU A 515 11.66 12.65 8.23
CA LEU A 515 10.94 13.92 8.32
C LEU A 515 11.62 14.90 9.27
N ALA A 516 12.10 14.43 10.42
CA ALA A 516 12.81 15.27 11.41
C ALA A 516 14.04 15.94 10.77
N ALA A 517 14.92 15.16 10.16
CA ALA A 517 16.14 15.71 9.59
C ALA A 517 15.88 16.60 8.37
N TRP A 518 14.93 16.22 7.51
CA TRP A 518 14.61 17.03 6.32
C TRP A 518 14.03 18.39 6.71
N VAL A 519 13.01 18.43 7.59
CA VAL A 519 12.40 19.70 8.03
C VAL A 519 13.33 20.48 8.97
N GLY A 520 14.13 19.78 9.76
CA GLY A 520 15.17 20.43 10.58
C GLY A 520 16.17 21.18 9.73
N ARG A 521 16.65 20.59 8.64
CA ARG A 521 17.70 21.16 7.80
C ARG A 521 17.19 22.14 6.74
N PHE A 522 16.05 21.83 6.11
CA PHE A 522 15.54 22.56 4.95
C PHE A 522 14.25 23.33 5.24
N GLU A 523 14.08 24.43 4.54
CA GLU A 523 12.79 25.08 4.31
C GLU A 523 12.32 24.71 2.90
N PHE A 524 11.12 24.12 2.82
CA PHE A 524 10.52 23.67 1.58
C PHE A 524 9.39 24.57 1.14
N THR A 525 9.32 24.88 -0.15
CA THR A 525 8.18 25.51 -0.82
C THR A 525 7.86 24.76 -2.11
N LEU A 526 6.58 24.67 -2.47
CA LEU A 526 6.18 24.05 -3.73
C LEU A 526 6.71 24.88 -4.90
N ARG A 527 7.25 24.20 -5.93
CA ARG A 527 7.66 24.86 -7.17
C ARG A 527 6.45 25.35 -7.96
N ASP A 528 5.39 24.54 -8.00
CA ASP A 528 4.12 24.86 -8.62
C ASP A 528 3.13 25.32 -7.54
N GLU A 529 2.86 26.62 -7.53
CA GLU A 529 1.94 27.25 -6.57
C GLU A 529 0.49 26.77 -6.75
N ALA A 530 0.10 26.28 -7.93
CA ALA A 530 -1.23 25.73 -8.14
C ALA A 530 -1.50 24.52 -7.21
N MET A 531 -0.46 23.77 -6.85
CA MET A 531 -0.57 22.63 -5.92
C MET A 531 -0.89 23.02 -4.46
N MET A 532 -0.89 24.33 -4.13
CA MET A 532 -1.39 24.81 -2.83
C MET A 532 -2.88 24.52 -2.67
N ASP A 533 -3.64 24.50 -3.76
CA ASP A 533 -5.02 24.02 -3.79
C ASP A 533 -5.05 22.52 -4.13
N GLU A 534 -5.40 21.68 -3.15
CA GLU A 534 -5.48 20.22 -3.33
C GLU A 534 -6.45 19.80 -4.44
N ALA A 535 -7.48 20.62 -4.73
CA ALA A 535 -8.44 20.34 -5.79
C ALA A 535 -7.81 20.33 -7.18
N THR A 536 -6.66 21.00 -7.36
CA THR A 536 -5.91 21.01 -8.63
C THR A 536 -4.95 19.83 -8.77
N VAL A 537 -4.71 19.09 -7.69
CA VAL A 537 -3.73 18.00 -7.67
C VAL A 537 -4.35 16.70 -8.17
N MET A 538 -3.74 16.12 -9.17
CA MET A 538 -4.12 14.78 -9.65
C MET A 538 -3.35 13.72 -8.86
N PHE A 539 -4.09 12.87 -8.16
CA PHE A 539 -3.50 11.75 -7.42
C PHE A 539 -3.51 10.47 -8.26
N GLU A 540 -2.36 9.83 -8.33
CA GLU A 540 -2.19 8.52 -8.94
C GLU A 540 -2.23 7.44 -7.87
N GLN A 541 -3.08 6.44 -8.05
CA GLN A 541 -3.33 5.38 -7.05
C GLN A 541 -3.29 4.01 -7.73
N LEU A 542 -2.11 3.42 -7.81
CA LEU A 542 -1.97 2.05 -8.29
C LEU A 542 -1.87 1.07 -7.11
N VAL A 543 -0.70 0.99 -6.48
CA VAL A 543 -0.45 0.28 -5.22
C VAL A 543 -0.34 1.29 -4.11
N THR A 544 0.53 2.27 -4.31
CA THR A 544 0.72 3.44 -3.45
C THR A 544 0.12 4.67 -4.09
N ALA A 545 -0.25 5.64 -3.26
CA ALA A 545 -0.68 6.95 -3.71
C ALA A 545 0.55 7.82 -4.04
N LYS A 546 0.48 8.53 -5.13
CA LYS A 546 1.49 9.52 -5.58
C LYS A 546 0.79 10.72 -6.20
N VAL A 547 1.50 11.83 -6.30
CA VAL A 547 1.05 12.97 -7.12
C VAL A 547 1.50 12.74 -8.56
N ALA A 548 0.59 12.95 -9.51
CA ALA A 548 0.90 12.86 -10.93
C ALA A 548 1.99 13.88 -11.30
N GLY A 549 3.04 13.41 -11.95
CA GLY A 549 4.19 14.27 -12.30
C GLY A 549 5.16 14.54 -11.15
N GLY A 550 4.96 13.97 -9.96
CA GLY A 550 5.83 14.13 -8.79
C GLY A 550 5.57 15.41 -7.98
N ILE A 551 6.21 15.51 -6.83
CA ILE A 551 6.16 16.69 -5.95
C ILE A 551 7.49 17.41 -6.09
N HIS A 552 7.48 18.52 -6.84
CA HIS A 552 8.65 19.36 -7.03
C HIS A 552 8.66 20.51 -6.03
N VAL A 553 9.75 20.63 -5.30
CA VAL A 553 9.93 21.66 -4.27
C VAL A 553 11.21 22.45 -4.50
N ARG A 554 11.23 23.70 -4.02
CA ARG A 554 12.45 24.45 -3.74
C ARG A 554 12.81 24.23 -2.29
N ALA A 555 14.02 23.75 -2.06
CA ALA A 555 14.56 23.55 -0.73
C ALA A 555 15.69 24.53 -0.47
N ARG A 556 15.60 25.26 0.63
CA ARG A 556 16.64 26.17 1.11
C ARG A 556 17.23 25.60 2.39
N ALA A 557 18.57 25.45 2.44
CA ALA A 557 19.24 25.05 3.65
C ALA A 557 19.13 26.16 4.71
N VAL A 558 18.54 25.85 5.86
CA VAL A 558 18.38 26.83 6.96
C VAL A 558 19.64 26.82 7.83
N PRO A 559 20.33 27.98 8.04
CA PRO A 559 21.55 28.03 8.85
C PRO A 559 21.37 27.56 10.29
N GLY A 560 22.47 27.14 10.90
CA GLY A 560 22.54 26.82 12.32
C GLY A 560 22.14 25.39 12.69
N TRP A 561 21.91 24.53 11.72
CA TRP A 561 21.61 23.11 11.99
C TRP A 561 22.04 22.18 10.85
#